data_d829533d8180b8bc223a1de1babe248e
#
_entry.id   d829533d8180b8bc223a1de1babe248e
#
_cell.length_a   1.000
_cell.length_b   1.000
_cell.length_c   1.000
_cell.angle_alpha   90.00
_cell.angle_beta   90.00
_cell.angle_gamma   90.00
#
_symmetry.space_group_name_H-M   'P 1'
#
loop_
_entity.id
_entity.type
_entity.pdbx_description
1 polymer ?
#
loop_
_entity_poly.entity_id
_entity_poly.type
_entity_poly.pdbx_seq_one_letter_code
_entity_poly.pdbx_strand_id
1 'polypeptide(L)'
;YEGARFELFGVPIFYVPIAGHPGPDVKRRTGFLAPSLVSSGDLGVVLKTPYFINLRQDYDLTITPWIVTKGAFIFENEWRQKFKNGSINFYGILASLSDNFKARTVNINSDWQSVINSPFNNNSELERLGKKLVFEYNDNNHSISNVEVASLDDPRPSSISNAIGYDYRGSFSARGSFDLNDWNVDFDGTFVSDDTFLRRFDLNDKTDIVSSISISKNWDNLSLKIESKHFTLLLPEKEGSEPIILPIINLNWQPNFEFLGGKFNLNLNSVNIIRKTDGNTQRISIKSSWKRNTITKKGHLID
;
A
#
# COMPACT_ATOMS: atom_id res chain seq x y z
N TYR A 1 -6.34 -15.43 -32.91
CA TYR A 1 -7.62 -16.14 -32.77
C TYR A 1 -8.75 -15.21 -33.19
N GLU A 2 -9.61 -15.67 -34.07
CA GLU A 2 -10.83 -14.99 -34.49
C GLU A 2 -12.04 -15.70 -33.90
N GLY A 3 -13.01 -14.95 -33.33
CA GLY A 3 -14.23 -15.51 -32.77
C GLY A 3 -14.05 -16.33 -31.51
N ALA A 4 -13.09 -15.99 -30.65
CA ALA A 4 -12.85 -16.70 -29.40
C ALA A 4 -14.05 -16.54 -28.43
N ARG A 5 -14.58 -17.68 -27.92
CA ARG A 5 -15.65 -17.71 -26.92
C ARG A 5 -15.10 -18.28 -25.63
N PHE A 6 -15.36 -17.61 -24.53
CA PHE A 6 -15.13 -18.17 -23.21
C PHE A 6 -16.45 -18.73 -22.69
N GLU A 7 -16.47 -20.05 -22.45
CA GLU A 7 -17.65 -20.76 -21.98
C GLU A 7 -17.39 -21.28 -20.55
N LEU A 8 -18.35 -21.05 -19.67
CA LEU A 8 -18.35 -21.62 -18.33
C LEU A 8 -19.54 -22.58 -18.23
N PHE A 9 -19.27 -23.87 -17.96
CA PHE A 9 -20.26 -24.93 -17.92
C PHE A 9 -21.13 -25.03 -19.19
N GLY A 10 -20.55 -24.75 -20.38
CA GLY A 10 -21.27 -24.79 -21.65
C GLY A 10 -22.10 -23.55 -21.99
N VAL A 11 -22.06 -22.54 -21.13
CA VAL A 11 -22.70 -21.23 -21.37
C VAL A 11 -21.66 -20.24 -21.85
N PRO A 12 -21.81 -19.60 -23.02
CA PRO A 12 -20.90 -18.56 -23.48
C PRO A 12 -21.06 -17.30 -22.62
N ILE A 13 -20.02 -16.96 -21.85
CA ILE A 13 -20.02 -15.80 -20.95
C ILE A 13 -19.35 -14.61 -21.61
N PHE A 14 -18.36 -14.85 -22.45
CA PHE A 14 -17.57 -13.80 -23.05
C PHE A 14 -17.21 -14.16 -24.50
N TYR A 15 -17.35 -13.19 -25.39
CA TYR A 15 -17.01 -13.31 -26.80
C TYR A 15 -15.97 -12.26 -27.19
N VAL A 16 -14.87 -12.70 -27.77
CA VAL A 16 -13.83 -11.82 -28.30
C VAL A 16 -13.75 -12.02 -29.80
N PRO A 17 -14.19 -11.07 -30.60
CA PRO A 17 -14.18 -11.20 -32.05
C PRO A 17 -12.78 -11.42 -32.63
N ILE A 18 -11.77 -10.77 -32.02
CA ILE A 18 -10.35 -10.91 -32.40
C ILE A 18 -9.51 -10.91 -31.15
N ALA A 19 -8.77 -11.99 -30.87
CA ALA A 19 -7.78 -12.05 -29.80
C ALA A 19 -6.40 -12.36 -30.39
N GLY A 20 -5.42 -11.54 -30.08
CA GLY A 20 -4.03 -11.74 -30.45
C GLY A 20 -3.15 -11.93 -29.23
N HIS A 21 -2.37 -13.00 -29.19
CA HIS A 21 -1.31 -13.18 -28.21
C HIS A 21 0.03 -13.00 -28.93
N PRO A 22 0.87 -12.01 -28.54
CA PRO A 22 2.21 -11.85 -29.10
C PRO A 22 3.05 -13.08 -28.73
N GLY A 23 3.76 -13.65 -29.70
CA GLY A 23 4.72 -14.73 -29.46
C GLY A 23 5.88 -14.26 -28.56
N PRO A 24 6.64 -15.18 -27.97
CA PRO A 24 7.75 -14.85 -27.05
C PRO A 24 8.84 -13.98 -27.69
N ASP A 25 8.95 -14.03 -29.02
CA ASP A 25 9.95 -13.27 -29.80
C ASP A 25 9.49 -11.86 -30.18
N VAL A 26 8.25 -11.49 -29.85
CA VAL A 26 7.71 -10.18 -30.22
C VAL A 26 8.09 -9.13 -29.18
N LYS A 27 8.64 -8.01 -29.66
CA LYS A 27 8.91 -6.85 -28.81
C LYS A 27 7.64 -6.41 -28.08
N ARG A 28 7.80 -5.88 -26.85
CA ARG A 28 6.71 -5.30 -26.06
C ARG A 28 5.82 -4.38 -26.91
N ARG A 29 4.53 -4.61 -26.89
CA ARG A 29 3.55 -3.80 -27.63
C ARG A 29 2.51 -3.23 -26.70
N THR A 30 2.08 -2.01 -27.00
CA THR A 30 0.91 -1.38 -26.35
C THR A 30 -0.35 -2.17 -26.68
N GLY A 31 -1.19 -2.41 -25.67
CA GLY A 31 -2.47 -3.11 -25.84
C GLY A 31 -3.09 -3.56 -24.53
N PHE A 32 -4.28 -4.11 -24.65
CA PHE A 32 -4.99 -4.71 -23.49
C PHE A 32 -4.26 -5.97 -23.01
N LEU A 33 -4.15 -6.08 -21.69
CA LEU A 33 -3.75 -7.30 -21.03
C LEU A 33 -4.98 -8.14 -20.69
N ALA A 34 -4.76 -9.36 -20.22
CA ALA A 34 -5.84 -10.25 -19.82
C ALA A 34 -6.69 -9.59 -18.71
N PRO A 35 -8.02 -9.45 -18.93
CA PRO A 35 -8.88 -8.91 -17.88
C PRO A 35 -9.02 -9.92 -16.74
N SER A 36 -9.29 -9.42 -15.55
CA SER A 36 -9.58 -10.24 -14.39
C SER A 36 -10.95 -9.90 -13.81
N LEU A 37 -11.66 -10.94 -13.37
CA LEU A 37 -12.97 -10.83 -12.72
C LEU A 37 -12.84 -11.34 -11.30
N VAL A 38 -13.19 -10.48 -10.33
CA VAL A 38 -13.08 -10.77 -8.90
C VAL A 38 -14.43 -10.46 -8.23
N SER A 39 -14.78 -11.23 -7.21
CA SER A 39 -15.94 -10.93 -6.35
C SER A 39 -15.44 -10.41 -5.02
N SER A 40 -15.93 -9.24 -4.62
CA SER A 40 -15.63 -8.58 -3.37
C SER A 40 -16.90 -8.36 -2.56
N GLY A 41 -16.84 -8.54 -1.25
CA GLY A 41 -17.95 -8.25 -0.34
C GLY A 41 -18.40 -6.79 -0.44
N ASP A 42 -17.45 -5.89 -0.47
CA ASP A 42 -17.67 -4.45 -0.46
C ASP A 42 -17.94 -3.87 -1.86
N LEU A 43 -17.17 -4.27 -2.86
CA LEU A 43 -17.26 -3.73 -4.22
C LEU A 43 -18.26 -4.48 -5.10
N GLY A 44 -18.69 -5.68 -4.71
CA GLY A 44 -19.50 -6.57 -5.55
C GLY A 44 -18.65 -7.29 -6.58
N VAL A 45 -19.14 -7.37 -7.81
CA VAL A 45 -18.35 -7.92 -8.93
C VAL A 45 -17.45 -6.82 -9.46
N VAL A 46 -16.17 -7.13 -9.58
CA VAL A 46 -15.10 -6.24 -10.04
C VAL A 46 -14.49 -6.80 -11.32
N LEU A 47 -14.62 -6.07 -12.41
CA LEU A 47 -13.90 -6.33 -13.66
C LEU A 47 -12.74 -5.36 -13.78
N LYS A 48 -11.52 -5.87 -13.83
CA LYS A 48 -10.29 -5.12 -14.07
C LYS A 48 -9.86 -5.32 -15.52
N THR A 49 -9.66 -4.22 -16.25
CA THR A 49 -9.27 -4.26 -17.66
C THR A 49 -7.95 -3.51 -17.88
N PRO A 50 -6.80 -4.15 -17.62
CA PRO A 50 -5.52 -3.46 -17.72
C PRO A 50 -5.17 -3.14 -19.17
N TYR A 51 -4.68 -1.92 -19.40
CA TYR A 51 -4.15 -1.46 -20.67
C TYR A 51 -2.67 -1.08 -20.50
N PHE A 52 -1.81 -1.81 -21.19
CA PHE A 52 -0.37 -1.61 -21.17
C PHE A 52 0.05 -0.64 -22.26
N ILE A 53 0.82 0.36 -21.90
CA ILE A 53 1.37 1.39 -22.79
C ILE A 53 2.89 1.27 -22.78
N ASN A 54 3.45 0.78 -23.89
CA ASN A 54 4.88 0.76 -24.11
C ASN A 54 5.34 2.14 -24.61
N LEU A 55 5.84 2.98 -23.69
CA LEU A 55 6.29 4.33 -24.01
C LEU A 55 7.68 4.33 -24.62
N ARG A 56 8.60 3.53 -24.02
CA ARG A 56 9.97 3.31 -24.49
C ARG A 56 10.47 1.93 -24.07
N GLN A 57 11.69 1.59 -24.45
CA GLN A 57 12.31 0.32 -24.04
C GLN A 57 12.61 0.26 -22.54
N ASP A 58 12.82 1.41 -21.94
CA ASP A 58 13.25 1.61 -20.54
C ASP A 58 12.12 2.02 -19.61
N TYR A 59 10.94 2.44 -20.11
CA TYR A 59 9.79 2.73 -19.27
C TYR A 59 8.45 2.43 -19.92
N ASP A 60 7.50 2.05 -19.11
CA ASP A 60 6.13 1.72 -19.50
C ASP A 60 5.13 2.17 -18.42
N LEU A 61 3.87 2.22 -18.83
CA LEU A 61 2.73 2.56 -18.00
C LEU A 61 1.64 1.51 -18.20
N THR A 62 1.08 1.02 -17.11
CA THR A 62 -0.13 0.21 -17.15
C THR A 62 -1.25 0.98 -16.46
N ILE A 63 -2.39 1.12 -17.13
CA ILE A 63 -3.59 1.76 -16.61
C ILE A 63 -4.67 0.70 -16.50
N THR A 64 -5.27 0.56 -15.32
CA THR A 64 -6.29 -0.46 -15.06
C THR A 64 -7.54 0.19 -14.47
N PRO A 65 -8.54 0.54 -15.30
CA PRO A 65 -9.85 0.89 -14.78
C PRO A 65 -10.52 -0.35 -14.17
N TRP A 66 -11.19 -0.16 -13.01
CA TRP A 66 -12.00 -1.17 -12.38
C TRP A 66 -13.47 -0.82 -12.58
N ILE A 67 -14.20 -1.72 -13.19
CA ILE A 67 -15.66 -1.62 -13.32
C ILE A 67 -16.24 -2.41 -12.15
N VAL A 68 -16.93 -1.71 -11.25
CA VAL A 68 -17.47 -2.29 -10.02
C VAL A 68 -19.00 -2.14 -10.00
N THR A 69 -19.71 -3.11 -9.42
CA THR A 69 -21.17 -3.10 -9.40
C THR A 69 -21.77 -2.29 -8.24
N LYS A 70 -20.97 -1.92 -7.23
CA LYS A 70 -21.45 -1.21 -6.04
C LYS A 70 -20.99 0.25 -5.94
N GLY A 71 -21.07 0.99 -7.06
CA GLY A 71 -21.03 2.46 -7.00
C GLY A 71 -19.70 3.11 -6.63
N ALA A 72 -18.58 2.55 -7.08
CA ALA A 72 -17.27 3.19 -7.02
C ALA A 72 -16.66 3.23 -8.42
N PHE A 73 -15.89 4.26 -8.71
CA PHE A 73 -15.01 4.31 -9.88
C PHE A 73 -13.57 4.24 -9.40
N ILE A 74 -12.85 3.21 -9.82
CA ILE A 74 -11.50 2.95 -9.33
C ILE A 74 -10.54 2.93 -10.52
N PHE A 75 -9.42 3.59 -10.32
CA PHE A 75 -8.37 3.73 -11.32
C PHE A 75 -7.02 3.33 -10.73
N GLU A 76 -6.43 2.29 -11.28
CA GLU A 76 -5.13 1.77 -10.88
C GLU A 76 -4.09 2.10 -11.96
N ASN A 77 -2.92 2.56 -11.56
CA ASN A 77 -1.83 2.94 -12.44
C ASN A 77 -0.52 2.36 -11.95
N GLU A 78 0.26 1.82 -12.85
CA GLU A 78 1.61 1.34 -12.57
C GLU A 78 2.58 1.93 -13.60
N TRP A 79 3.53 2.73 -13.12
CA TRP A 79 4.65 3.24 -13.90
C TRP A 79 5.91 2.48 -13.54
N ARG A 80 6.61 1.92 -14.54
CA ARG A 80 7.88 1.22 -14.36
C ARG A 80 8.94 1.87 -15.24
N GLN A 81 10.08 2.16 -14.63
CA GLN A 81 11.19 2.76 -15.34
C GLN A 81 12.51 2.13 -14.94
N LYS A 82 13.33 1.77 -15.93
CA LYS A 82 14.70 1.30 -15.76
C LYS A 82 15.67 2.39 -16.16
N PHE A 83 16.69 2.55 -15.36
CA PHE A 83 17.84 3.40 -15.63
C PHE A 83 19.08 2.53 -15.84
N LYS A 84 20.20 3.12 -16.27
CA LYS A 84 21.46 2.41 -16.42
C LYS A 84 21.92 1.79 -15.09
N ASN A 85 21.66 2.47 -13.99
CA ASN A 85 22.14 2.14 -12.65
C ASN A 85 21.01 1.86 -11.65
N GLY A 86 19.81 1.52 -12.12
CA GLY A 86 18.73 1.22 -11.20
C GLY A 86 17.36 1.15 -11.85
N SER A 87 16.34 1.10 -11.03
CA SER A 87 14.94 1.09 -11.47
C SER A 87 14.03 1.77 -10.45
N ILE A 88 12.90 2.27 -10.94
CA ILE A 88 11.83 2.81 -10.13
C ILE A 88 10.50 2.24 -10.61
N ASN A 89 9.61 1.97 -9.65
CA ASN A 89 8.22 1.60 -9.86
C ASN A 89 7.34 2.53 -9.03
N PHE A 90 6.37 3.15 -9.67
CA PHE A 90 5.29 3.88 -9.02
C PHE A 90 4.00 3.11 -9.23
N TYR A 91 3.26 2.93 -8.16
CA TYR A 91 1.97 2.27 -8.20
C TYR A 91 0.95 3.14 -7.45
N GLY A 92 -0.16 3.42 -8.09
CA GLY A 92 -1.21 4.26 -7.53
C GLY A 92 -2.59 3.71 -7.79
N ILE A 93 -3.45 3.82 -6.80
CA ILE A 93 -4.88 3.56 -6.93
C ILE A 93 -5.63 4.79 -6.43
N LEU A 94 -6.59 5.24 -7.24
CA LEU A 94 -7.51 6.31 -6.91
C LEU A 94 -8.93 5.79 -7.06
N ALA A 95 -9.74 5.96 -6.03
CA ALA A 95 -11.14 5.62 -6.01
C ALA A 95 -11.99 6.87 -5.80
N SER A 96 -12.97 7.08 -6.67
CA SER A 96 -14.06 8.03 -6.47
C SER A 96 -15.29 7.28 -5.99
N LEU A 97 -15.84 7.69 -4.86
CA LEU A 97 -16.90 6.97 -4.17
C LEU A 97 -18.24 7.66 -4.37
N SER A 98 -19.26 6.90 -4.73
CA SER A 98 -20.64 7.39 -4.70
C SER A 98 -21.16 7.46 -3.25
N ASP A 99 -22.13 8.33 -2.99
CA ASP A 99 -22.74 8.49 -1.66
C ASP A 99 -23.33 7.18 -1.12
N ASN A 100 -23.90 6.36 -1.98
CA ASN A 100 -24.40 5.04 -1.61
C ASN A 100 -23.29 4.09 -1.16
N PHE A 101 -22.11 4.19 -1.75
CA PHE A 101 -20.96 3.39 -1.33
C PHE A 101 -20.40 3.90 -0.02
N LYS A 102 -20.29 5.22 0.16
CA LYS A 102 -19.87 5.86 1.41
C LYS A 102 -20.78 5.48 2.56
N ALA A 103 -22.09 5.56 2.37
CA ALA A 103 -23.07 5.19 3.39
C ALA A 103 -22.95 3.74 3.86
N ARG A 104 -22.57 2.82 2.97
CA ARG A 104 -22.32 1.40 3.33
C ARG A 104 -21.02 1.20 4.09
N THR A 105 -20.09 2.15 4.00
CA THR A 105 -18.79 2.04 4.68
C THR A 105 -18.83 2.50 6.11
N VAL A 106 -19.77 3.33 6.45
CA VAL A 106 -19.99 3.80 7.80
C VAL A 106 -20.76 2.74 8.54
N ASN A 107 -20.30 2.41 9.74
CA ASN A 107 -21.05 1.53 10.63
C ASN A 107 -22.25 2.32 11.18
N ILE A 108 -23.33 2.36 10.39
CA ILE A 108 -24.55 3.04 10.76
C ILE A 108 -25.32 2.10 11.67
N ASN A 109 -25.52 2.49 12.91
CA ASN A 109 -26.42 1.80 13.82
C ASN A 109 -27.79 1.62 13.16
N SER A 110 -28.44 0.48 13.34
CA SER A 110 -29.76 0.16 12.77
C SER A 110 -30.81 1.26 13.04
N ASP A 111 -30.69 1.97 14.13
CA ASP A 111 -31.59 3.08 14.51
C ASP A 111 -31.47 4.30 13.58
N TRP A 112 -30.29 4.55 13.01
CA TRP A 112 -30.07 5.66 12.08
C TRP A 112 -30.42 5.31 10.63
N GLN A 113 -30.42 4.05 10.26
CA GLN A 113 -30.85 3.63 8.92
C GLN A 113 -32.31 4.03 8.65
N SER A 114 -33.15 4.01 9.68
CA SER A 114 -34.56 4.44 9.56
C SER A 114 -34.68 5.94 9.29
N VAL A 115 -33.78 6.75 9.86
CA VAL A 115 -33.73 8.21 9.64
C VAL A 115 -33.19 8.55 8.26
N ILE A 116 -32.13 7.83 7.82
CA ILE A 116 -31.50 8.04 6.53
C ILE A 116 -32.41 7.59 5.37
N ASN A 117 -33.16 6.51 5.57
CA ASN A 117 -34.13 5.98 4.60
C ASN A 117 -35.53 6.61 4.74
N SER A 118 -35.71 7.57 5.65
CA SER A 118 -37.01 8.23 5.82
C SER A 118 -37.32 9.16 4.65
N PRO A 119 -38.60 9.43 4.37
CA PRO A 119 -39.00 10.41 3.35
C PRO A 119 -38.42 11.81 3.60
N PHE A 120 -37.98 12.12 4.84
CA PHE A 120 -37.32 13.36 5.22
C PHE A 120 -35.88 13.49 4.69
N ASN A 121 -35.30 12.43 4.12
CA ASN A 121 -34.04 12.50 3.38
C ASN A 121 -34.23 13.13 1.97
N ASN A 122 -35.44 13.53 1.63
CA ASN A 122 -35.69 14.36 0.45
C ASN A 122 -35.28 15.79 0.81
N ASN A 123 -34.01 16.14 0.54
CA ASN A 123 -33.42 17.45 0.81
C ASN A 123 -34.34 18.62 0.44
N SER A 124 -35.16 18.45 -0.61
CA SER A 124 -36.08 19.49 -1.11
C SER A 124 -37.16 19.89 -0.12
N GLU A 125 -37.64 19.01 0.74
CA GLU A 125 -38.68 19.33 1.71
C GLU A 125 -38.12 19.95 3.00
N LEU A 126 -36.97 19.49 3.44
CA LEU A 126 -36.23 20.08 4.56
C LEU A 126 -35.74 21.48 4.20
N GLU A 127 -35.20 21.67 2.99
CA GLU A 127 -34.77 22.99 2.48
C GLU A 127 -35.94 23.98 2.39
N ARG A 128 -37.12 23.52 1.96
CA ARG A 128 -38.35 24.32 1.97
C ARG A 128 -38.75 24.79 3.37
N LEU A 129 -38.43 24.00 4.38
CA LEU A 129 -38.69 24.30 5.80
C LEU A 129 -37.54 25.09 6.45
N GLY A 130 -36.51 25.47 5.70
CA GLY A 130 -35.32 26.14 6.23
C GLY A 130 -34.48 25.22 7.14
N LYS A 131 -34.52 23.91 6.90
CA LYS A 131 -33.88 22.91 7.70
C LYS A 131 -33.04 21.97 6.85
N LYS A 132 -32.06 21.30 7.49
CA LYS A 132 -31.26 20.25 6.90
C LYS A 132 -30.98 19.13 7.92
N LEU A 133 -30.66 17.93 7.43
CA LEU A 133 -30.09 16.88 8.26
C LEU A 133 -28.61 17.21 8.51
N VAL A 134 -28.17 17.05 9.75
CA VAL A 134 -26.80 17.24 10.16
C VAL A 134 -26.26 15.91 10.67
N PHE A 135 -25.07 15.56 10.23
CA PHE A 135 -24.40 14.31 10.58
C PHE A 135 -23.15 14.62 11.39
N GLU A 136 -23.02 13.99 12.54
CA GLU A 136 -21.79 13.96 13.31
C GLU A 136 -21.09 12.64 13.10
N TYR A 137 -19.88 12.71 12.56
CA TYR A 137 -19.06 11.54 12.27
C TYR A 137 -18.01 11.35 13.36
N ASN A 138 -17.87 10.11 13.84
CA ASN A 138 -16.84 9.74 14.78
C ASN A 138 -15.71 9.01 14.05
N ASP A 139 -14.56 9.67 13.93
CA ASP A 139 -13.40 9.16 13.23
C ASP A 139 -12.78 7.91 13.90
N ASN A 140 -12.92 7.78 15.22
CA ASN A 140 -12.29 6.68 15.95
C ASN A 140 -12.92 5.31 15.66
N ASN A 141 -14.21 5.26 15.38
CA ASN A 141 -14.93 4.01 15.07
C ASN A 141 -15.56 4.00 13.69
N HIS A 142 -15.26 5.00 12.85
CA HIS A 142 -15.80 5.17 11.50
C HIS A 142 -17.32 5.02 11.44
N SER A 143 -18.03 5.68 12.35
CA SER A 143 -19.47 5.61 12.44
C SER A 143 -20.10 6.99 12.55
N ILE A 144 -21.39 7.09 12.17
CA ILE A 144 -22.18 8.27 12.47
C ILE A 144 -22.60 8.18 13.93
N SER A 145 -22.16 9.16 14.72
CA SER A 145 -22.44 9.24 16.15
C SER A 145 -23.79 9.89 16.43
N ASN A 146 -24.21 10.80 15.58
CA ASN A 146 -25.46 11.52 15.71
C ASN A 146 -26.03 11.99 14.38
N VAL A 147 -27.36 12.06 14.27
CA VAL A 147 -28.07 12.66 13.14
C VAL A 147 -29.23 13.50 13.69
N GLU A 148 -29.27 14.77 13.38
CA GLU A 148 -30.30 15.66 13.83
C GLU A 148 -30.80 16.61 12.74
N VAL A 149 -32.00 17.18 12.92
CA VAL A 149 -32.56 18.20 12.05
C VAL A 149 -32.15 19.56 12.58
N ALA A 150 -31.31 20.27 11.82
CA ALA A 150 -30.80 21.60 12.18
C ALA A 150 -31.31 22.68 11.22
N SER A 151 -30.99 23.96 11.51
CA SER A 151 -31.19 25.06 10.59
C SER A 151 -30.28 24.95 9.37
N LEU A 152 -30.67 25.53 8.23
CA LEU A 152 -29.80 25.59 7.06
C LEU A 152 -28.47 26.33 7.32
N ASP A 153 -28.46 27.27 8.27
CA ASP A 153 -27.28 28.05 8.64
C ASP A 153 -26.31 27.29 9.58
N ASP A 154 -26.67 26.08 10.01
CA ASP A 154 -25.78 25.25 10.87
C ASP A 154 -24.52 24.89 10.07
N PRO A 155 -23.30 25.16 10.59
CA PRO A 155 -22.05 24.90 9.87
C PRO A 155 -21.73 23.42 9.70
N ARG A 156 -22.39 22.51 10.43
CA ARG A 156 -22.13 21.07 10.37
C ARG A 156 -22.58 20.48 9.02
N PRO A 157 -21.94 19.39 8.57
CA PRO A 157 -22.22 18.80 7.26
C PRO A 157 -23.66 18.27 7.12
N SER A 158 -24.27 18.53 5.96
CA SER A 158 -25.66 18.16 5.65
C SER A 158 -25.80 16.84 4.90
N SER A 159 -24.71 16.15 4.63
CA SER A 159 -24.73 14.84 3.97
C SER A 159 -23.69 13.91 4.59
N ILE A 160 -23.94 12.61 4.49
CA ILE A 160 -22.99 11.58 4.95
C ILE A 160 -21.65 11.73 4.23
N SER A 161 -21.67 12.02 2.94
CA SER A 161 -20.45 12.23 2.15
C SER A 161 -19.61 13.39 2.67
N ASN A 162 -20.26 14.50 3.04
CA ASN A 162 -19.57 15.66 3.60
C ASN A 162 -19.10 15.40 5.04
N ALA A 163 -19.85 14.61 5.81
CA ALA A 163 -19.46 14.23 7.17
C ALA A 163 -18.23 13.31 7.19
N ILE A 164 -18.15 12.37 6.24
CA ILE A 164 -17.02 11.44 6.10
C ILE A 164 -15.82 12.14 5.43
N GLY A 165 -16.01 13.23 4.72
CA GLY A 165 -14.94 14.06 4.16
C GLY A 165 -14.17 13.49 2.96
N TYR A 166 -14.48 12.28 2.51
CA TYR A 166 -13.70 11.57 1.50
C TYR A 166 -14.51 11.31 0.20
N ASP A 167 -14.48 12.26 -0.74
CA ASP A 167 -14.97 12.02 -2.10
C ASP A 167 -14.01 11.14 -2.90
N TYR A 168 -12.72 11.27 -2.61
CA TYR A 168 -11.65 10.51 -3.24
C TYR A 168 -10.81 9.83 -2.17
N ARG A 169 -10.51 8.55 -2.41
CA ARG A 169 -9.63 7.75 -1.58
C ARG A 169 -8.58 7.09 -2.45
N GLY A 170 -7.42 6.84 -1.91
CA GLY A 170 -6.38 6.23 -2.72
C GLY A 170 -5.16 5.80 -1.95
N SER A 171 -4.27 5.15 -2.66
CA SER A 171 -2.92 4.84 -2.21
C SER A 171 -1.91 5.13 -3.30
N PHE A 172 -0.71 5.47 -2.89
CA PHE A 172 0.43 5.67 -3.76
C PHE A 172 1.64 4.98 -3.17
N SER A 173 2.30 4.15 -3.97
CA SER A 173 3.53 3.47 -3.59
C SER A 173 4.65 3.84 -4.56
N ALA A 174 5.83 4.04 -4.03
CA ALA A 174 7.05 4.26 -4.77
C ALA A 174 8.12 3.28 -4.29
N ARG A 175 8.68 2.51 -5.20
CA ARG A 175 9.76 1.56 -4.91
C ARG A 175 10.88 1.77 -5.91
N GLY A 176 12.10 1.83 -5.41
CA GLY A 176 13.26 1.97 -6.28
C GLY A 176 14.51 1.37 -5.67
N SER A 177 15.44 1.02 -6.57
CA SER A 177 16.75 0.51 -6.23
C SER A 177 17.77 1.08 -7.22
N PHE A 178 18.83 1.68 -6.71
CA PHE A 178 19.86 2.34 -7.49
C PHE A 178 21.26 1.95 -7.00
N ASP A 179 22.14 1.70 -7.97
CA ASP A 179 23.56 1.52 -7.72
C ASP A 179 24.31 2.80 -8.11
N LEU A 180 24.85 3.50 -7.13
CA LEU A 180 25.48 4.80 -7.25
C LEU A 180 26.94 4.70 -6.78
N ASN A 181 27.87 4.43 -7.68
CA ASN A 181 29.31 4.33 -7.38
C ASN A 181 29.60 3.37 -6.20
N ASP A 182 29.14 2.12 -6.31
CA ASP A 182 29.24 1.05 -5.32
C ASP A 182 28.37 1.26 -4.05
N TRP A 183 27.57 2.30 -3.99
CA TRP A 183 26.52 2.46 -2.99
C TRP A 183 25.20 2.00 -3.55
N ASN A 184 24.53 1.08 -2.84
CA ASN A 184 23.15 0.70 -3.15
C ASN A 184 22.21 1.56 -2.34
N VAL A 185 21.28 2.22 -3.04
CA VAL A 185 20.21 3.02 -2.44
C VAL A 185 18.89 2.37 -2.78
N ASP A 186 18.18 1.91 -1.75
CA ASP A 186 16.86 1.29 -1.89
C ASP A 186 15.82 2.12 -1.15
N PHE A 187 14.64 2.26 -1.74
CA PHE A 187 13.49 2.83 -1.06
C PHE A 187 12.22 2.08 -1.42
N ASP A 188 11.33 1.96 -0.45
CA ASP A 188 9.99 1.41 -0.57
C ASP A 188 9.07 2.23 0.33
N GLY A 189 8.19 3.01 -0.26
CA GLY A 189 7.28 3.87 0.46
C GLY A 189 5.86 3.70 -0.05
N THR A 190 4.91 3.64 0.88
CA THR A 190 3.48 3.60 0.56
C THR A 190 2.75 4.63 1.39
N PHE A 191 1.96 5.43 0.72
CA PHE A 191 1.04 6.40 1.29
C PHE A 191 -0.39 5.96 1.04
N VAL A 192 -1.26 6.12 2.03
CA VAL A 192 -2.69 5.82 1.96
C VAL A 192 -3.50 7.03 2.40
N SER A 193 -4.66 7.22 1.82
CA SER A 193 -5.57 8.31 2.17
C SER A 193 -6.17 8.16 3.57
N ASP A 194 -6.37 6.92 4.00
CA ASP A 194 -6.98 6.56 5.28
C ASP A 194 -6.70 5.08 5.64
N ASP A 195 -6.90 4.73 6.90
CA ASP A 195 -6.53 3.43 7.49
C ASP A 195 -7.33 2.25 6.94
N THR A 196 -8.51 2.50 6.39
CA THR A 196 -9.41 1.46 5.92
C THR A 196 -9.30 1.20 4.42
N PHE A 197 -8.64 2.09 3.67
CA PHE A 197 -8.60 2.05 2.21
C PHE A 197 -8.13 0.70 1.67
N LEU A 198 -6.97 0.21 2.09
CA LEU A 198 -6.38 -1.00 1.53
C LEU A 198 -7.24 -2.24 1.78
N ARG A 199 -7.77 -2.39 2.99
CA ARG A 199 -8.63 -3.52 3.36
C ARG A 199 -9.95 -3.49 2.62
N ARG A 200 -10.55 -2.31 2.54
CA ARG A 200 -11.85 -2.13 1.92
C ARG A 200 -11.87 -2.43 0.43
N PHE A 201 -10.77 -2.13 -0.26
CA PHE A 201 -10.63 -2.39 -1.68
C PHE A 201 -9.97 -3.75 -1.98
N ASP A 202 -9.86 -4.63 -0.97
CA ASP A 202 -9.22 -5.97 -1.08
C ASP A 202 -7.80 -5.90 -1.68
N LEU A 203 -7.05 -4.85 -1.34
CA LEU A 203 -5.69 -4.64 -1.82
C LEU A 203 -4.65 -5.26 -0.89
N ASN A 204 -4.88 -5.17 0.41
CA ASN A 204 -3.98 -5.67 1.44
C ASN A 204 -4.70 -5.76 2.79
N ASP A 205 -4.51 -6.87 3.50
CA ASP A 205 -5.07 -7.13 4.83
C ASP A 205 -4.11 -6.79 5.97
N LYS A 206 -2.96 -6.18 5.67
CA LYS A 206 -1.99 -5.79 6.68
C LYS A 206 -2.56 -4.74 7.62
N THR A 207 -2.13 -4.80 8.85
CA THR A 207 -2.50 -3.84 9.91
C THR A 207 -1.53 -2.66 10.01
N ASP A 208 -0.41 -2.75 9.28
CA ASP A 208 0.62 -1.72 9.22
C ASP A 208 1.29 -1.68 7.85
N ILE A 209 1.78 -0.51 7.49
CA ILE A 209 2.61 -0.26 6.32
C ILE A 209 3.98 0.17 6.81
N VAL A 210 5.02 -0.43 6.27
CA VAL A 210 6.40 -0.04 6.56
C VAL A 210 6.97 0.65 5.33
N SER A 211 7.26 1.93 5.45
CA SER A 211 8.01 2.69 4.46
C SER A 211 9.47 2.76 4.89
N SER A 212 10.39 2.52 3.98
CA SER A 212 11.80 2.48 4.28
C SER A 212 12.66 3.13 3.20
N ILE A 213 13.79 3.67 3.63
CA ILE A 213 14.89 4.07 2.76
C ILE A 213 16.17 3.52 3.35
N SER A 214 17.02 2.95 2.52
CA SER A 214 18.32 2.44 2.94
C SER A 214 19.42 2.79 1.98
N ILE A 215 20.61 2.98 2.52
CA ILE A 215 21.85 3.13 1.77
C ILE A 215 22.84 2.10 2.32
N SER A 216 23.47 1.35 1.41
CA SER A 216 24.42 0.31 1.80
C SER A 216 25.62 0.28 0.89
N LYS A 217 26.76 -0.12 1.43
CA LYS A 217 27.98 -0.36 0.69
C LYS A 217 28.71 -1.56 1.27
N ASN A 218 29.25 -2.38 0.38
CA ASN A 218 30.09 -3.52 0.70
C ASN A 218 31.50 -3.28 0.18
N TRP A 219 32.47 -3.40 1.09
CA TRP A 219 33.89 -3.49 0.78
C TRP A 219 34.33 -4.94 1.03
N ASP A 220 35.53 -5.29 0.70
CA ASP A 220 36.03 -6.67 0.82
C ASP A 220 35.87 -7.26 2.21
N ASN A 221 36.09 -6.44 3.25
CA ASN A 221 36.08 -6.87 4.65
C ASN A 221 35.11 -6.09 5.54
N LEU A 222 34.33 -5.19 4.97
CA LEU A 222 33.41 -4.34 5.72
C LEU A 222 32.12 -4.19 4.95
N SER A 223 30.97 -4.39 5.61
CA SER A 223 29.67 -3.99 5.07
C SER A 223 29.01 -2.97 6.00
N LEU A 224 28.44 -1.95 5.40
CA LEU A 224 27.69 -0.90 6.09
C LEU A 224 26.32 -0.79 5.46
N LYS A 225 25.26 -0.81 6.30
CA LYS A 225 23.89 -0.47 5.90
C LYS A 225 23.33 0.54 6.89
N ILE A 226 22.83 1.65 6.37
CA ILE A 226 22.09 2.67 7.11
C ILE A 226 20.67 2.67 6.57
N GLU A 227 19.68 2.56 7.45
CA GLU A 227 18.29 2.43 7.09
C GLU A 227 17.42 3.31 7.97
N SER A 228 16.37 3.87 7.40
CA SER A 228 15.27 4.51 8.13
C SER A 228 13.97 3.80 7.83
N LYS A 229 13.09 3.68 8.83
CA LYS A 229 11.75 3.10 8.70
C LYS A 229 10.71 4.00 9.33
N HIS A 230 9.63 4.17 8.62
CA HIS A 230 8.41 4.79 9.09
C HIS A 230 7.28 3.77 9.06
N PHE A 231 6.51 3.70 10.13
CA PHE A 231 5.37 2.80 10.25
C PHE A 231 4.09 3.63 10.18
N THR A 232 3.18 3.24 9.30
CA THR A 232 1.82 3.76 9.26
C THR A 232 0.90 2.66 9.75
N LEU A 233 0.25 2.87 10.89
CA LEU A 233 -0.69 1.92 11.47
C LEU A 233 -2.05 2.09 10.79
N LEU A 234 -2.66 0.98 10.38
CA LEU A 234 -3.97 0.93 9.73
C LEU A 234 -5.07 0.48 10.72
N LEU A 235 -4.87 0.76 12.01
CA LEU A 235 -5.79 0.46 13.10
C LEU A 235 -6.12 1.75 13.85
N PRO A 236 -7.39 2.19 13.87
CA PRO A 236 -7.80 3.45 14.50
C PRO A 236 -7.40 3.58 15.97
N GLU A 237 -7.39 2.44 16.70
CA GLU A 237 -7.10 2.38 18.14
C GLU A 237 -5.64 2.76 18.48
N LYS A 238 -4.75 2.80 17.48
CA LYS A 238 -3.31 3.05 17.66
C LYS A 238 -2.81 4.28 16.95
N GLU A 239 -3.70 5.11 16.47
CA GLU A 239 -3.35 6.35 15.79
C GLU A 239 -2.49 7.25 16.69
N GLY A 240 -1.40 7.80 16.13
CA GLY A 240 -0.46 8.63 16.85
C GLY A 240 0.65 7.90 17.63
N SER A 241 0.61 6.57 17.73
CA SER A 241 1.68 5.77 18.36
C SER A 241 2.76 5.29 17.39
N GLU A 242 2.72 5.75 16.16
CA GLU A 242 3.60 5.34 15.06
C GLU A 242 5.06 5.69 15.33
N PRO A 243 5.94 4.69 15.43
CA PRO A 243 7.35 4.94 15.64
C PRO A 243 8.04 5.30 14.32
N ILE A 244 9.00 6.20 14.41
CA ILE A 244 10.00 6.42 13.35
C ILE A 244 11.31 5.82 13.84
N ILE A 245 11.90 4.94 13.06
CA ILE A 245 13.21 4.38 13.35
C ILE A 245 14.24 5.08 12.46
N LEU A 246 15.10 5.91 13.07
CA LEU A 246 16.06 6.74 12.35
C LEU A 246 17.25 7.10 13.23
N PRO A 247 18.48 6.69 12.87
CA PRO A 247 18.81 5.65 11.89
C PRO A 247 18.84 4.25 12.51
N ILE A 248 18.78 3.23 11.64
CA ILE A 248 19.29 1.89 11.92
C ILE A 248 20.65 1.80 11.25
N ILE A 249 21.70 1.55 11.99
CA ILE A 249 23.06 1.38 11.46
C ILE A 249 23.48 -0.05 11.71
N ASN A 250 23.81 -0.76 10.65
CA ASN A 250 24.38 -2.11 10.71
C ASN A 250 25.78 -2.05 10.07
N LEU A 251 26.77 -2.42 10.84
CA LEU A 251 28.14 -2.54 10.40
C LEU A 251 28.62 -3.95 10.69
N ASN A 252 29.15 -4.62 9.67
CA ASN A 252 29.78 -5.92 9.80
C ASN A 252 31.23 -5.80 9.30
N TRP A 253 32.17 -6.12 10.16
CA TRP A 253 33.57 -6.11 9.84
C TRP A 253 34.20 -7.48 10.05
N GLN A 254 34.80 -8.00 8.99
CA GLN A 254 35.54 -9.26 9.01
C GLN A 254 36.94 -9.00 8.44
N PRO A 255 37.97 -8.80 9.29
CA PRO A 255 39.30 -8.48 8.82
C PRO A 255 39.86 -9.60 7.95
N ASN A 256 40.70 -9.23 6.99
CA ASN A 256 41.37 -10.17 6.07
C ASN A 256 42.56 -10.89 6.69
N PHE A 257 42.87 -10.61 7.98
CA PHE A 257 43.95 -11.27 8.70
C PHE A 257 43.36 -12.27 9.72
N GLU A 258 44.09 -13.33 9.97
CA GLU A 258 43.75 -14.28 11.03
C GLU A 258 44.23 -13.75 12.39
N PHE A 259 43.29 -13.65 13.32
CA PHE A 259 43.60 -13.31 14.71
C PHE A 259 43.78 -14.61 15.51
N LEU A 260 44.98 -14.84 16.07
CA LEU A 260 45.35 -16.06 16.81
C LEU A 260 45.04 -17.36 16.02
N GLY A 261 45.24 -17.34 14.68
CA GLY A 261 44.98 -18.47 13.80
C GLY A 261 43.51 -18.79 13.57
N GLY A 262 42.60 -17.85 13.83
CA GLY A 262 41.16 -17.94 13.59
C GLY A 262 40.61 -16.68 12.93
N LYS A 263 39.40 -16.80 12.42
CA LYS A 263 38.65 -15.70 11.78
C LYS A 263 37.87 -14.92 12.83
N PHE A 264 38.04 -13.62 12.81
CA PHE A 264 37.32 -12.68 13.68
C PHE A 264 36.17 -12.00 12.88
N ASN A 265 35.03 -11.80 13.52
CA ASN A 265 33.93 -11.04 12.99
C ASN A 265 33.39 -10.11 14.07
N LEU A 266 33.14 -8.86 13.71
CA LEU A 266 32.54 -7.84 14.55
C LEU A 266 31.29 -7.29 13.89
N ASN A 267 30.16 -7.41 14.58
CA ASN A 267 28.90 -6.81 14.19
C ASN A 267 28.54 -5.69 15.16
N LEU A 268 28.26 -4.51 14.62
CA LEU A 268 27.72 -3.38 15.36
C LEU A 268 26.33 -3.06 14.80
N ASN A 269 25.35 -2.98 15.69
CA ASN A 269 24.00 -2.56 15.38
C ASN A 269 23.61 -1.39 16.30
N SER A 270 23.19 -0.29 15.70
CA SER A 270 22.61 0.85 16.41
C SER A 270 21.22 1.14 15.88
N VAL A 271 20.26 1.30 16.78
CA VAL A 271 18.86 1.60 16.45
C VAL A 271 18.41 2.76 17.33
N ASN A 272 17.86 3.78 16.70
CA ASN A 272 17.21 4.90 17.39
C ASN A 272 15.72 4.93 17.01
N ILE A 273 14.85 4.84 18.01
CA ILE A 273 13.38 4.81 17.86
C ILE A 273 12.81 6.09 18.45
N ILE A 274 12.14 6.85 17.61
CA ILE A 274 11.47 8.10 17.95
C ILE A 274 9.98 7.85 18.03
N ARG A 275 9.32 8.23 19.13
CA ARG A 275 7.88 8.11 19.35
C ARG A 275 7.28 9.45 19.69
N LYS A 276 6.03 9.69 19.28
CA LYS A 276 5.30 10.93 19.58
C LYS A 276 4.81 10.98 21.04
N THR A 277 4.37 9.84 21.56
CA THR A 277 3.69 9.74 22.87
C THR A 277 4.55 9.15 23.96
N ASP A 278 5.49 8.27 23.61
CA ASP A 278 6.39 7.60 24.55
C ASP A 278 7.84 8.09 24.36
N GLY A 279 8.65 7.91 25.36
CA GLY A 279 10.06 8.30 25.32
C GLY A 279 10.83 7.67 24.15
N ASN A 280 11.79 8.40 23.62
CA ASN A 280 12.72 7.92 22.61
C ASN A 280 13.59 6.81 23.17
N THR A 281 13.89 5.81 22.35
CA THR A 281 14.72 4.66 22.76
C THR A 281 15.90 4.53 21.81
N GLN A 282 17.10 4.50 22.37
CA GLN A 282 18.31 4.21 21.63
C GLN A 282 18.91 2.89 22.14
N ARG A 283 19.29 2.01 21.21
CA ARG A 283 19.95 0.74 21.50
C ARG A 283 21.21 0.62 20.66
N ILE A 284 22.31 0.28 21.29
CA ILE A 284 23.56 -0.09 20.65
C ILE A 284 23.88 -1.53 21.04
N SER A 285 24.23 -2.34 20.08
CA SER A 285 24.55 -3.75 20.25
C SER A 285 25.83 -4.08 19.51
N ILE A 286 26.81 -4.67 20.23
CA ILE A 286 28.06 -5.11 19.67
C ILE A 286 28.16 -6.62 19.88
N LYS A 287 28.37 -7.35 18.79
CA LYS A 287 28.59 -8.79 18.80
C LYS A 287 29.95 -9.08 18.17
N SER A 288 30.86 -9.65 18.93
CA SER A 288 32.11 -10.19 18.42
C SER A 288 32.05 -11.71 18.37
N SER A 289 32.61 -12.29 17.36
CA SER A 289 32.77 -13.74 17.24
C SER A 289 34.14 -14.07 16.69
N TRP A 290 34.74 -15.09 17.24
CA TRP A 290 36.02 -15.62 16.79
C TRP A 290 35.86 -17.12 16.57
N LYS A 291 36.27 -17.59 15.41
CA LYS A 291 36.18 -19.00 15.05
C LYS A 291 37.50 -19.50 14.49
N ARG A 292 38.00 -20.60 15.07
CA ARG A 292 39.20 -21.26 14.59
C ARG A 292 38.94 -22.74 14.34
N ASN A 293 39.10 -23.15 13.11
CA ASN A 293 38.99 -24.55 12.73
C ASN A 293 40.41 -25.19 12.82
N THR A 294 40.57 -26.21 13.63
CA THR A 294 41.83 -26.91 13.79
C THR A 294 41.67 -28.40 13.47
N ILE A 295 42.51 -28.90 12.57
CA ILE A 295 42.55 -30.35 12.30
C ILE A 295 43.66 -30.95 13.15
N THR A 296 43.30 -31.85 14.03
CA THR A 296 44.28 -32.59 14.83
C THR A 296 45.12 -33.53 13.99
N LYS A 297 46.29 -33.95 14.46
CA LYS A 297 47.13 -34.94 13.76
C LYS A 297 46.43 -36.29 13.49
N LYS A 298 45.30 -36.55 14.16
CA LYS A 298 44.46 -37.77 13.98
C LYS A 298 43.26 -37.50 13.06
N GLY A 299 43.17 -36.34 12.40
CA GLY A 299 42.09 -36.04 11.46
C GLY A 299 40.78 -35.54 12.10
N HIS A 300 40.75 -35.27 13.41
CA HIS A 300 39.57 -34.67 14.05
C HIS A 300 39.52 -33.17 13.78
N LEU A 301 38.37 -32.68 13.33
CA LEU A 301 38.06 -31.26 13.17
C LEU A 301 37.60 -30.74 14.56
N ILE A 302 38.24 -29.69 15.04
CA ILE A 302 37.85 -28.95 16.25
C ILE A 302 37.50 -27.51 15.80
N ASP A 303 36.24 -27.13 16.03
CA ASP A 303 35.70 -25.79 15.77
C ASP A 303 35.70 -24.94 17.05
#